data_23ba0e57d5be14360fc7ef1effae62e4
#
_entry.id   23ba0e57d5be14360fc7ef1effae62e4
#
_cell.length_a   1.000
_cell.length_b   1.000
_cell.length_c   1.000
_cell.angle_alpha   90.00
_cell.angle_beta   90.00
_cell.angle_gamma   90.00
#
_symmetry.space_group_name_H-M   'P 1'
#
loop_
_entity.id
_entity.type
_entity.pdbx_description
1 polymer ?
#
loop_
_entity_poly.entity_id
_entity_poly.type
_entity_poly.pdbx_seq_one_letter_code
_entity_poly.pdbx_strand_id
1 'polypeptide(L)'
;DIKGTTFKIIHSKNYMNSKDNHTMNFCANHWVVQPISLTKIMGNISVKLKDEKGEFIYNGYIMSELLDKHVNRERTKIELPEQPNLVENIGIHDITESVEKVILDYLKKDIEDSNKKKKEMIQAYVFGRNPKYRMLLKNKPEIFNEIPWVVDEEKLEMELFKQEQKFKLELKREGKELEQELKNGIVDYESYLEKRNNYAEKMSDIGKSNLAEYVMHRKTILDILAQNIRYKDQEQQKYAYEKNIHQLIFPMTKTSDDIDYLQHNLWIIDEKLAYHHYLASDMKIKKME
;
A
#
# COMPACT_ATOMS: atom_id res chain seq x y z
N ASP A 1 -33.02 -11.96 12.49
CA ASP A 1 -33.55 -13.33 12.35
C ASP A 1 -32.89 -14.04 11.19
N ILE A 2 -32.43 -15.26 11.44
CA ILE A 2 -31.80 -16.12 10.42
C ILE A 2 -32.60 -17.40 10.36
N LYS A 3 -33.26 -17.67 9.23
CA LYS A 3 -34.08 -18.85 9.01
C LYS A 3 -35.07 -19.17 10.17
N GLY A 4 -35.68 -18.15 10.77
CA GLY A 4 -36.65 -18.28 11.87
C GLY A 4 -36.04 -18.30 13.26
N THR A 5 -34.72 -18.23 13.40
CA THR A 5 -34.03 -18.15 14.70
C THR A 5 -33.60 -16.71 14.97
N THR A 6 -33.96 -16.23 16.15
CA THR A 6 -33.60 -14.85 16.58
C THR A 6 -32.19 -14.83 17.19
N PHE A 7 -31.36 -13.94 16.69
CA PHE A 7 -30.02 -13.61 17.23
C PHE A 7 -30.02 -12.20 17.78
N LYS A 8 -29.56 -12.04 19.00
CA LYS A 8 -29.35 -10.74 19.64
C LYS A 8 -27.88 -10.34 19.47
N ILE A 9 -27.64 -9.15 18.96
CA ILE A 9 -26.29 -8.59 18.82
C ILE A 9 -26.16 -7.40 19.78
N ILE A 10 -25.14 -7.42 20.64
CA ILE A 10 -24.76 -6.29 21.48
C ILE A 10 -23.51 -5.66 20.87
N HIS A 11 -23.63 -4.42 20.46
CA HIS A 11 -22.51 -3.62 19.92
C HIS A 11 -21.80 -2.90 21.07
N SER A 12 -20.48 -3.08 21.17
CA SER A 12 -19.65 -2.41 22.17
C SER A 12 -18.45 -1.73 21.50
N LYS A 13 -18.26 -0.46 21.83
CA LYS A 13 -17.07 0.31 21.47
C LYS A 13 -16.16 0.43 22.68
N ASN A 14 -14.98 -0.17 22.63
CA ASN A 14 -13.99 -0.14 23.70
C ASN A 14 -12.93 0.91 23.40
N TYR A 15 -12.89 1.99 24.20
CA TYR A 15 -11.99 3.13 24.08
C TYR A 15 -10.68 2.95 24.86
N MET A 16 -10.49 1.82 25.50
CA MET A 16 -9.22 1.54 26.20
C MET A 16 -8.09 1.33 25.19
N ASN A 17 -6.88 1.68 25.63
CA ASN A 17 -5.67 1.53 24.80
C ASN A 17 -5.20 0.06 24.79
N SER A 18 -5.98 -0.83 24.18
CA SER A 18 -5.65 -2.24 24.04
C SER A 18 -4.96 -2.52 22.70
N LYS A 19 -4.18 -3.59 22.64
CA LYS A 19 -3.57 -4.10 21.38
C LYS A 19 -4.50 -5.07 20.65
N ASP A 20 -5.75 -5.18 21.10
CA ASP A 20 -6.71 -6.12 20.55
C ASP A 20 -7.22 -5.68 19.17
N ASN A 21 -7.78 -6.62 18.44
CA ASN A 21 -8.41 -6.38 17.15
C ASN A 21 -9.92 -6.27 17.31
N HIS A 22 -10.60 -5.70 16.30
CA HIS A 22 -12.06 -5.78 16.23
C HIS A 22 -12.51 -7.24 16.20
N THR A 23 -13.49 -7.58 17.04
CA THR A 23 -13.98 -8.97 17.16
C THR A 23 -15.50 -9.04 17.09
N MET A 24 -16.01 -10.16 16.58
CA MET A 24 -17.33 -10.66 16.89
C MET A 24 -17.20 -11.91 17.74
N ASN A 25 -17.99 -12.00 18.80
CA ASN A 25 -17.87 -13.00 19.83
C ASN A 25 -19.16 -13.81 19.89
N PHE A 26 -19.11 -15.09 19.58
CA PHE A 26 -20.24 -15.98 19.85
C PHE A 26 -20.31 -16.28 21.33
N CYS A 27 -21.49 -16.01 21.90
CA CYS A 27 -21.75 -16.17 23.33
C CYS A 27 -22.78 -17.26 23.55
N ALA A 28 -22.56 -18.08 24.54
CA ALA A 28 -23.54 -19.06 25.04
C ALA A 28 -23.63 -18.96 26.57
N ASN A 29 -24.85 -19.00 27.10
CA ASN A 29 -25.12 -18.88 28.53
C ASN A 29 -24.43 -17.65 29.17
N HIS A 30 -24.44 -16.50 28.47
CA HIS A 30 -23.81 -15.23 28.86
C HIS A 30 -22.27 -15.20 28.88
N TRP A 31 -21.59 -16.25 28.37
CA TRP A 31 -20.13 -16.30 28.30
C TRP A 31 -19.67 -16.23 26.86
N VAL A 32 -18.54 -15.55 26.62
CA VAL A 32 -17.86 -15.58 25.31
C VAL A 32 -17.25 -16.97 25.13
N VAL A 33 -17.67 -17.65 24.08
CA VAL A 33 -17.21 -19.00 23.73
C VAL A 33 -16.21 -18.96 22.59
N GLN A 34 -16.53 -18.25 21.53
CA GLN A 34 -15.72 -18.25 20.31
C GLN A 34 -15.57 -16.84 19.77
N PRO A 35 -14.39 -16.21 19.96
CA PRO A 35 -14.06 -14.93 19.33
C PRO A 35 -13.66 -15.13 17.87
N ILE A 36 -14.16 -14.29 16.98
CA ILE A 36 -13.80 -14.25 15.55
C ILE A 36 -13.28 -12.86 15.25
N SER A 37 -12.07 -12.80 14.67
CA SER A 37 -11.48 -11.53 14.28
C SER A 37 -12.18 -10.93 13.05
N LEU A 38 -12.69 -9.72 13.18
CA LEU A 38 -13.30 -8.97 12.08
C LEU A 38 -12.26 -8.46 11.06
N THR A 39 -10.99 -8.37 11.44
CA THR A 39 -9.93 -7.94 10.51
C THR A 39 -9.76 -8.87 9.31
N LYS A 40 -10.10 -10.16 9.45
CA LYS A 40 -10.09 -11.12 8.33
C LYS A 40 -11.26 -10.91 7.37
N ILE A 41 -12.35 -10.40 7.88
CA ILE A 41 -13.64 -10.27 7.22
C ILE A 41 -13.78 -8.89 6.59
N MET A 42 -13.42 -7.85 7.32
CA MET A 42 -13.60 -6.46 6.94
C MET A 42 -12.41 -5.90 6.14
N GLY A 43 -11.44 -6.71 5.77
CA GLY A 43 -10.22 -6.42 5.01
C GLY A 43 -9.77 -4.95 5.06
N ASN A 44 -8.53 -4.68 5.40
CA ASN A 44 -7.94 -3.33 5.31
C ASN A 44 -8.58 -2.19 6.17
N ILE A 45 -9.40 -2.54 7.18
CA ILE A 45 -9.87 -1.55 8.15
C ILE A 45 -8.74 -1.23 9.12
N SER A 46 -8.70 0.02 9.57
CA SER A 46 -7.80 0.46 10.64
C SER A 46 -7.86 -0.50 11.84
N VAL A 47 -6.73 -0.78 12.45
CA VAL A 47 -6.65 -1.54 13.71
C VAL A 47 -7.54 -0.90 14.79
N LYS A 48 -7.72 0.43 14.74
CA LYS A 48 -8.65 1.18 15.57
C LYS A 48 -9.51 2.08 14.69
N LEU A 49 -10.81 2.09 14.94
CA LEU A 49 -11.73 3.08 14.39
C LEU A 49 -11.77 4.31 15.31
N LYS A 50 -12.25 5.44 14.80
CA LYS A 50 -12.34 6.69 15.55
C LYS A 50 -13.71 7.30 15.36
N ASP A 51 -14.34 7.67 16.47
CA ASP A 51 -15.54 8.50 16.50
C ASP A 51 -15.32 9.80 17.30
N GLU A 52 -16.41 10.49 17.68
CA GLU A 52 -16.35 11.75 18.43
C GLU A 52 -15.75 11.59 19.84
N LYS A 53 -15.83 10.39 20.43
CA LYS A 53 -15.30 10.09 21.77
C LYS A 53 -13.83 9.68 21.77
N GLY A 54 -13.27 9.31 20.59
CA GLY A 54 -11.88 8.92 20.44
C GLY A 54 -11.69 7.66 19.62
N GLU A 55 -10.50 7.07 19.74
CA GLU A 55 -10.17 5.79 19.10
C GLU A 55 -10.79 4.64 19.88
N PHE A 56 -11.37 3.67 19.18
CA PHE A 56 -11.99 2.51 19.78
C PHE A 56 -11.73 1.22 19.01
N ILE A 57 -11.87 0.11 19.73
CA ILE A 57 -11.95 -1.24 19.19
C ILE A 57 -13.40 -1.70 19.33
N TYR A 58 -13.93 -2.27 18.28
CA TYR A 58 -15.27 -2.79 18.27
C TYR A 58 -15.31 -4.25 18.74
N ASN A 59 -16.27 -4.57 19.63
CA ASN A 59 -16.59 -5.92 20.05
C ASN A 59 -18.09 -6.15 19.88
N GLY A 60 -18.47 -7.07 18.98
CA GLY A 60 -19.84 -7.54 18.84
C GLY A 60 -20.05 -8.79 19.69
N TYR A 61 -21.13 -8.88 20.44
CA TYR A 61 -21.50 -10.07 21.21
C TYR A 61 -22.79 -10.63 20.64
N ILE A 62 -22.75 -11.88 20.16
CA ILE A 62 -23.85 -12.57 19.48
C ILE A 62 -24.40 -13.65 20.40
N MET A 63 -25.67 -13.58 20.68
CA MET A 63 -26.38 -14.50 21.59
C MET A 63 -27.64 -15.02 20.93
N SER A 64 -27.93 -16.29 21.15
CA SER A 64 -29.22 -16.94 20.78
C SER A 64 -29.40 -18.23 21.55
N GLU A 65 -30.65 -18.69 21.66
CA GLU A 65 -30.95 -20.02 22.24
C GLU A 65 -30.31 -21.14 21.43
N LEU A 66 -30.10 -20.95 20.14
CA LEU A 66 -29.41 -21.93 19.30
C LEU A 66 -27.95 -22.11 19.75
N LEU A 67 -27.23 -21.00 20.01
CA LEU A 67 -25.86 -21.04 20.51
C LEU A 67 -25.77 -21.63 21.90
N ASP A 68 -26.74 -21.34 22.77
CA ASP A 68 -26.82 -21.90 24.12
C ASP A 68 -26.96 -23.44 24.12
N LYS A 69 -27.71 -23.98 23.15
CA LYS A 69 -27.93 -25.43 22.99
C LYS A 69 -26.73 -26.17 22.38
N HIS A 70 -25.95 -25.47 21.53
CA HIS A 70 -24.85 -26.09 20.75
C HIS A 70 -23.47 -25.74 21.29
N VAL A 71 -23.32 -25.31 22.52
CA VAL A 71 -22.03 -25.10 23.16
C VAL A 71 -21.49 -26.42 23.71
N ASN A 72 -20.21 -26.71 23.51
CA ASN A 72 -19.55 -27.88 24.09
C ASN A 72 -19.50 -27.79 25.62
N ARG A 73 -19.29 -28.93 26.29
CA ARG A 73 -19.25 -29.01 27.77
C ARG A 73 -18.19 -28.10 28.39
N GLU A 74 -17.09 -27.90 27.70
CA GLU A 74 -15.96 -27.08 28.12
C GLU A 74 -16.16 -25.57 27.84
N ARG A 75 -17.24 -25.21 27.14
CA ARG A 75 -17.58 -23.83 26.73
C ARG A 75 -16.47 -23.10 25.94
N THR A 76 -15.79 -23.88 25.10
CA THR A 76 -14.67 -23.37 24.27
C THR A 76 -14.99 -23.33 22.79
N LYS A 77 -16.11 -23.95 22.37
CA LYS A 77 -16.52 -24.07 20.97
C LYS A 77 -18.02 -24.19 20.81
N ILE A 78 -18.54 -23.60 19.73
CA ILE A 78 -19.91 -23.86 19.27
C ILE A 78 -19.91 -25.08 18.35
N GLU A 79 -20.71 -26.08 18.65
CA GLU A 79 -20.83 -27.36 17.91
C GLU A 79 -21.91 -27.31 16.84
N LEU A 80 -21.93 -26.23 16.04
CA LEU A 80 -22.73 -26.13 14.84
C LEU A 80 -21.91 -26.51 13.62
N PRO A 81 -22.50 -27.07 12.55
CA PRO A 81 -21.80 -27.35 11.31
C PRO A 81 -21.37 -26.03 10.63
N GLU A 82 -20.29 -26.07 9.87
CA GLU A 82 -19.84 -24.91 9.07
C GLU A 82 -20.91 -24.47 8.06
N GLN A 83 -21.54 -25.44 7.38
CA GLN A 83 -22.62 -25.27 6.44
C GLN A 83 -23.88 -26.01 6.93
N PRO A 84 -25.08 -25.52 6.57
CA PRO A 84 -26.32 -26.22 6.89
C PRO A 84 -26.30 -27.67 6.42
N ASN A 85 -26.90 -28.58 7.20
CA ASN A 85 -27.05 -29.99 6.86
C ASN A 85 -28.51 -30.48 7.10
N LEU A 86 -28.76 -31.77 6.96
CA LEU A 86 -30.09 -32.36 7.12
C LEU A 86 -30.64 -32.27 8.55
N VAL A 87 -29.77 -32.12 9.55
CA VAL A 87 -30.15 -32.03 10.98
C VAL A 87 -30.23 -30.55 11.41
N GLU A 88 -29.24 -29.75 11.01
CA GLU A 88 -29.14 -28.36 11.41
C GLU A 88 -29.32 -27.45 10.16
N ASN A 89 -30.44 -26.73 10.16
CA ASN A 89 -30.78 -25.80 9.05
C ASN A 89 -29.89 -24.52 9.02
N ILE A 90 -29.15 -24.25 10.11
CA ILE A 90 -28.28 -23.04 10.26
C ILE A 90 -26.87 -23.52 10.52
N GLY A 91 -25.92 -23.06 9.70
CA GLY A 91 -24.49 -23.24 9.88
C GLY A 91 -23.81 -22.01 10.49
N ILE A 92 -22.58 -22.18 11.00
CA ILE A 92 -21.75 -21.08 11.51
C ILE A 92 -21.56 -20.01 10.42
N HIS A 93 -21.41 -20.43 9.17
CA HIS A 93 -21.25 -19.52 8.03
C HIS A 93 -22.48 -18.60 7.82
N ASP A 94 -23.71 -19.16 7.88
CA ASP A 94 -24.94 -18.36 7.75
C ASP A 94 -25.02 -17.28 8.83
N ILE A 95 -24.67 -17.67 10.08
CA ILE A 95 -24.67 -16.74 11.21
C ILE A 95 -23.61 -15.66 11.00
N THR A 96 -22.39 -16.05 10.67
CA THR A 96 -21.27 -15.14 10.46
C THR A 96 -21.58 -14.13 9.38
N GLU A 97 -22.03 -14.57 8.20
CA GLU A 97 -22.35 -13.69 7.07
C GLU A 97 -23.49 -12.70 7.40
N SER A 98 -24.52 -13.18 8.08
CA SER A 98 -25.66 -12.32 8.44
C SER A 98 -25.31 -11.29 9.51
N VAL A 99 -24.55 -11.71 10.53
CA VAL A 99 -24.08 -10.83 11.62
C VAL A 99 -23.07 -9.80 11.09
N GLU A 100 -22.20 -10.21 10.19
CA GLU A 100 -21.23 -9.34 9.53
C GLU A 100 -21.91 -8.17 8.82
N LYS A 101 -22.96 -8.43 8.05
CA LYS A 101 -23.75 -7.37 7.39
C LYS A 101 -24.31 -6.36 8.39
N VAL A 102 -24.82 -6.83 9.52
CA VAL A 102 -25.37 -5.96 10.58
C VAL A 102 -24.27 -5.14 11.26
N ILE A 103 -23.11 -5.75 11.52
CA ILE A 103 -21.96 -5.04 12.12
C ILE A 103 -21.42 -3.99 11.16
N LEU A 104 -21.29 -4.32 9.88
CA LEU A 104 -20.84 -3.37 8.84
C LEU A 104 -21.79 -2.18 8.72
N ASP A 105 -23.09 -2.42 8.77
CA ASP A 105 -24.09 -1.34 8.75
C ASP A 105 -23.99 -0.45 10.00
N TYR A 106 -23.83 -1.06 11.18
CA TYR A 106 -23.63 -0.32 12.43
C TYR A 106 -22.37 0.53 12.43
N LEU A 107 -21.26 0.03 11.87
CA LEU A 107 -19.96 0.71 11.81
C LEU A 107 -19.77 1.53 10.54
N LYS A 108 -20.74 1.59 9.64
CA LYS A 108 -20.63 2.19 8.30
C LYS A 108 -20.01 3.57 8.33
N LYS A 109 -20.54 4.47 9.16
CA LYS A 109 -20.03 5.84 9.30
C LYS A 109 -18.59 5.87 9.77
N ASP A 110 -18.25 5.09 10.80
CA ASP A 110 -16.88 5.05 11.36
C ASP A 110 -15.87 4.51 10.34
N ILE A 111 -16.29 3.51 9.54
CA ILE A 111 -15.49 2.92 8.46
C ILE A 111 -15.31 3.91 7.30
N GLU A 112 -16.37 4.60 6.87
CA GLU A 112 -16.30 5.61 5.81
C GLU A 112 -15.38 6.77 6.20
N ASP A 113 -15.48 7.26 7.44
CA ASP A 113 -14.61 8.32 7.97
C ASP A 113 -13.14 7.86 8.05
N SER A 114 -12.91 6.61 8.45
CA SER A 114 -11.57 6.01 8.46
C SER A 114 -11.00 5.89 7.05
N ASN A 115 -11.77 5.38 6.09
CA ASN A 115 -11.36 5.23 4.71
C ASN A 115 -11.08 6.59 4.04
N LYS A 116 -11.88 7.62 4.36
CA LYS A 116 -11.64 8.99 3.89
C LYS A 116 -10.28 9.50 4.35
N LYS A 117 -9.97 9.36 5.64
CA LYS A 117 -8.65 9.76 6.19
C LYS A 117 -7.50 9.00 5.55
N LYS A 118 -7.67 7.67 5.36
CA LYS A 118 -6.67 6.85 4.65
C LYS A 118 -6.43 7.38 3.23
N LYS A 119 -7.49 7.67 2.51
CA LYS A 119 -7.40 8.24 1.15
C LYS A 119 -6.67 9.58 1.14
N GLU A 120 -7.03 10.49 2.05
CA GLU A 120 -6.37 11.80 2.19
C GLU A 120 -4.87 11.65 2.50
N MET A 121 -4.51 10.73 3.40
CA MET A 121 -3.11 10.44 3.75
C MET A 121 -2.32 9.91 2.55
N ILE A 122 -2.86 8.92 1.82
CA ILE A 122 -2.22 8.36 0.62
C ILE A 122 -2.07 9.45 -0.45
N GLN A 123 -3.11 10.26 -0.67
CA GLN A 123 -3.05 11.36 -1.62
C GLN A 123 -1.99 12.40 -1.23
N ALA A 124 -1.96 12.82 0.04
CA ALA A 124 -0.96 13.78 0.52
C ALA A 124 0.47 13.25 0.33
N TYR A 125 0.70 11.98 0.62
CA TYR A 125 1.99 11.33 0.39
C TYR A 125 2.37 11.31 -1.09
N VAL A 126 1.48 10.83 -1.95
CA VAL A 126 1.73 10.72 -3.40
C VAL A 126 1.90 12.08 -4.06
N PHE A 127 1.06 13.07 -3.73
CA PHE A 127 1.17 14.40 -4.37
C PHE A 127 2.31 15.25 -3.81
N GLY A 128 2.63 15.09 -2.52
CA GLY A 128 3.64 15.89 -1.85
C GLY A 128 5.05 15.31 -1.92
N ARG A 129 5.20 14.02 -1.69
CA ARG A 129 6.52 13.38 -1.49
C ARG A 129 6.93 12.42 -2.59
N ASN A 130 5.98 11.67 -3.18
CA ASN A 130 6.29 10.58 -4.09
C ASN A 130 5.42 10.58 -5.35
N PRO A 131 5.61 11.57 -6.24
CA PRO A 131 4.76 11.78 -7.42
C PRO A 131 4.80 10.64 -8.43
N LYS A 132 5.74 9.71 -8.34
CA LYS A 132 5.80 8.51 -9.19
C LYS A 132 4.55 7.63 -9.07
N TYR A 133 3.89 7.62 -7.91
CA TYR A 133 2.68 6.82 -7.69
C TYR A 133 1.38 7.47 -8.17
N ARG A 134 1.42 8.70 -8.73
CA ARG A 134 0.22 9.36 -9.28
C ARG A 134 -0.48 8.51 -10.33
N MET A 135 0.29 7.75 -11.12
CA MET A 135 -0.26 6.85 -12.12
C MET A 135 -1.16 5.76 -11.52
N LEU A 136 -0.83 5.27 -10.30
CA LEU A 136 -1.65 4.27 -9.61
C LEU A 136 -3.00 4.86 -9.21
N LEU A 137 -3.00 6.07 -8.64
CA LEU A 137 -4.24 6.74 -8.22
C LEU A 137 -5.15 7.05 -9.41
N LYS A 138 -4.57 7.30 -10.60
CA LYS A 138 -5.31 7.55 -11.83
C LYS A 138 -5.90 6.26 -12.41
N ASN A 139 -5.07 5.22 -12.55
CA ASN A 139 -5.41 4.01 -13.32
C ASN A 139 -6.05 2.90 -12.46
N LYS A 140 -5.91 2.97 -11.13
CA LYS A 140 -6.43 2.00 -10.16
C LYS A 140 -7.03 2.71 -8.95
N PRO A 141 -8.21 3.34 -9.08
CA PRO A 141 -8.85 4.03 -7.95
C PRO A 141 -9.20 3.08 -6.80
N GLU A 142 -9.36 1.77 -7.05
CA GLU A 142 -9.57 0.73 -6.06
C GLU A 142 -8.38 0.51 -5.12
N ILE A 143 -7.20 1.03 -5.45
CA ILE A 143 -5.98 0.90 -4.64
C ILE A 143 -6.16 1.36 -3.19
N PHE A 144 -7.03 2.35 -2.97
CA PHE A 144 -7.35 2.81 -1.62
C PHE A 144 -7.98 1.72 -0.75
N ASN A 145 -8.64 0.73 -1.36
CA ASN A 145 -9.24 -0.40 -0.67
C ASN A 145 -8.24 -1.55 -0.50
N GLU A 146 -7.27 -1.68 -1.42
CA GLU A 146 -6.27 -2.75 -1.38
C GLU A 146 -5.12 -2.46 -0.41
N ILE A 147 -4.73 -1.18 -0.24
CA ILE A 147 -3.70 -0.80 0.71
C ILE A 147 -4.27 -0.92 2.13
N PRO A 148 -3.61 -1.69 3.03
CA PRO A 148 -4.00 -1.73 4.44
C PRO A 148 -3.83 -0.36 5.10
N TRP A 149 -4.52 -0.14 6.22
CA TRP A 149 -4.30 1.07 7.02
C TRP A 149 -2.88 1.05 7.59
N VAL A 150 -2.04 1.97 7.16
CA VAL A 150 -0.64 2.08 7.58
C VAL A 150 -0.39 3.49 8.09
N VAL A 151 0.13 3.62 9.31
CA VAL A 151 0.49 4.91 9.92
C VAL A 151 1.92 5.32 9.56
N ASP A 152 2.76 4.34 9.20
CA ASP A 152 4.18 4.50 8.91
C ASP A 152 4.41 4.73 7.41
N GLU A 153 5.13 5.80 7.08
CA GLU A 153 5.44 6.17 5.68
C GLU A 153 6.26 5.11 4.96
N GLU A 154 7.19 4.44 5.64
CA GLU A 154 8.01 3.38 5.06
C GLU A 154 7.16 2.17 4.64
N LYS A 155 6.21 1.79 5.50
CA LYS A 155 5.25 0.73 5.17
C LYS A 155 4.30 1.13 4.04
N LEU A 156 3.87 2.41 4.02
CA LEU A 156 3.06 2.94 2.92
C LEU A 156 3.82 2.87 1.59
N GLU A 157 5.09 3.26 1.58
CA GLU A 157 5.96 3.14 0.41
C GLU A 157 6.06 1.69 -0.07
N MET A 158 6.25 0.74 0.84
CA MET A 158 6.30 -0.70 0.50
C MET A 158 4.99 -1.18 -0.13
N GLU A 159 3.84 -0.77 0.40
CA GLU A 159 2.54 -1.18 -0.16
C GLU A 159 2.28 -0.53 -1.53
N LEU A 160 2.60 0.75 -1.69
CA LEU A 160 2.52 1.44 -2.99
C LEU A 160 3.45 0.81 -4.03
N PHE A 161 4.68 0.43 -3.63
CA PHE A 161 5.62 -0.27 -4.49
C PHE A 161 5.07 -1.63 -4.94
N LYS A 162 4.48 -2.41 -4.04
CA LYS A 162 3.84 -3.69 -4.39
C LYS A 162 2.73 -3.49 -5.42
N GLN A 163 1.90 -2.46 -5.24
CA GLN A 163 0.81 -2.15 -6.16
C GLN A 163 1.34 -1.68 -7.53
N GLU A 164 2.42 -0.91 -7.54
CA GLU A 164 3.11 -0.53 -8.78
C GLU A 164 3.60 -1.75 -9.55
N GLN A 165 4.24 -2.71 -8.87
CA GLN A 165 4.71 -3.94 -9.51
C GLN A 165 3.55 -4.78 -10.06
N LYS A 166 2.45 -4.91 -9.32
CA LYS A 166 1.24 -5.58 -9.82
C LYS A 166 0.71 -4.90 -11.09
N PHE A 167 0.58 -3.58 -11.07
CA PHE A 167 0.10 -2.80 -12.21
C PHE A 167 0.99 -2.98 -13.44
N LYS A 168 2.33 -2.92 -13.28
CA LYS A 168 3.29 -3.16 -14.36
C LYS A 168 3.18 -4.59 -14.94
N LEU A 169 2.94 -5.59 -14.09
CA LEU A 169 2.73 -6.98 -14.52
C LEU A 169 1.42 -7.16 -15.28
N GLU A 170 0.34 -6.56 -14.81
CA GLU A 170 -0.96 -6.57 -15.50
C GLU A 170 -0.84 -5.93 -16.87
N LEU A 171 -0.19 -4.77 -16.96
CA LEU A 171 0.01 -4.08 -18.22
C LEU A 171 0.87 -4.90 -19.19
N LYS A 172 1.87 -5.62 -18.70
CA LYS A 172 2.65 -6.57 -19.53
C LYS A 172 1.80 -7.72 -20.08
N ARG A 173 0.79 -8.17 -19.32
CA ARG A 173 -0.17 -9.18 -19.79
C ARG A 173 -1.11 -8.60 -20.85
N GLU A 174 -1.69 -7.41 -20.58
CA GLU A 174 -2.52 -6.68 -21.56
C GLU A 174 -1.79 -6.50 -22.90
N GLY A 175 -0.50 -6.11 -22.87
CA GLY A 175 0.31 -5.98 -24.08
C GLY A 175 0.47 -7.28 -24.87
N LYS A 176 0.68 -8.42 -24.17
CA LYS A 176 0.76 -9.74 -24.80
C LYS A 176 -0.58 -10.18 -25.40
N GLU A 177 -1.70 -9.88 -24.72
CA GLU A 177 -3.04 -10.19 -25.21
C GLU A 177 -3.34 -9.42 -26.49
N LEU A 178 -3.00 -8.13 -26.54
CA LEU A 178 -3.12 -7.30 -27.75
C LEU A 178 -2.27 -7.84 -28.90
N GLU A 179 -1.05 -8.29 -28.63
CA GLU A 179 -0.17 -8.91 -29.64
C GLU A 179 -0.74 -10.23 -30.15
N GLN A 180 -1.33 -11.05 -29.28
CA GLN A 180 -1.98 -12.31 -29.67
C GLN A 180 -3.25 -12.06 -30.49
N GLU A 181 -4.09 -11.10 -30.08
CA GLU A 181 -5.29 -10.71 -30.80
C GLU A 181 -4.94 -10.25 -32.24
N LEU A 182 -3.85 -9.48 -32.38
CA LEU A 182 -3.35 -9.06 -33.67
C LEU A 182 -2.86 -10.26 -34.55
N LYS A 183 -2.15 -11.23 -33.95
CA LYS A 183 -1.65 -12.43 -34.65
C LYS A 183 -2.76 -13.37 -35.08
N ASN A 184 -3.82 -13.49 -34.27
CA ASN A 184 -4.96 -14.38 -34.55
C ASN A 184 -5.98 -13.77 -35.52
N GLY A 185 -5.81 -12.51 -35.91
CA GLY A 185 -6.77 -11.76 -36.72
C GLY A 185 -7.78 -11.03 -35.84
N ILE A 186 -7.92 -9.73 -36.05
CA ILE A 186 -8.82 -8.87 -35.28
C ILE A 186 -10.25 -9.15 -35.69
N VAL A 187 -11.09 -9.64 -34.78
CA VAL A 187 -12.52 -9.92 -35.01
C VAL A 187 -13.36 -8.66 -34.92
N ASP A 188 -13.06 -7.82 -33.88
CA ASP A 188 -13.70 -6.53 -33.63
C ASP A 188 -12.63 -5.43 -33.59
N TYR A 189 -12.55 -4.67 -34.68
CA TYR A 189 -11.55 -3.64 -34.87
C TYR A 189 -11.76 -2.43 -33.92
N GLU A 190 -13.01 -2.06 -33.63
CA GLU A 190 -13.29 -0.93 -32.74
C GLU A 190 -12.88 -1.26 -31.29
N SER A 191 -13.26 -2.44 -30.80
CA SER A 191 -12.86 -2.93 -29.48
C SER A 191 -11.33 -3.06 -29.36
N TYR A 192 -10.66 -3.54 -30.39
CA TYR A 192 -9.19 -3.61 -30.42
C TYR A 192 -8.54 -2.21 -30.33
N LEU A 193 -9.06 -1.23 -31.08
CA LEU A 193 -8.54 0.15 -31.03
C LEU A 193 -8.71 0.76 -29.63
N GLU A 194 -9.85 0.55 -29.00
CA GLU A 194 -10.09 1.02 -27.62
C GLU A 194 -9.10 0.40 -26.63
N LYS A 195 -8.92 -0.91 -26.64
CA LYS A 195 -7.95 -1.63 -25.80
C LYS A 195 -6.52 -1.11 -26.03
N ARG A 196 -6.12 -0.97 -27.32
CA ARG A 196 -4.80 -0.46 -27.69
C ARG A 196 -4.57 0.98 -27.18
N ASN A 197 -5.56 1.85 -27.34
CA ASN A 197 -5.44 3.25 -26.91
C ASN A 197 -5.35 3.34 -25.38
N ASN A 198 -6.13 2.56 -24.64
CA ASN A 198 -6.08 2.47 -23.19
C ASN A 198 -4.71 1.94 -22.72
N TYR A 199 -4.19 0.89 -23.36
CA TYR A 199 -2.86 0.38 -23.11
C TYR A 199 -1.78 1.44 -23.34
N ALA A 200 -1.84 2.18 -24.45
CA ALA A 200 -0.88 3.23 -24.78
C ALA A 200 -0.91 4.38 -23.76
N GLU A 201 -2.10 4.75 -23.26
CA GLU A 201 -2.24 5.76 -22.21
C GLU A 201 -1.60 5.30 -20.89
N LYS A 202 -1.87 4.07 -20.46
CA LYS A 202 -1.25 3.47 -19.27
C LYS A 202 0.28 3.41 -19.39
N MET A 203 0.82 3.05 -20.57
CA MET A 203 2.26 3.05 -20.84
C MET A 203 2.86 4.46 -20.77
N SER A 204 2.16 5.47 -21.31
CA SER A 204 2.57 6.88 -21.18
C SER A 204 2.63 7.33 -19.72
N ASP A 205 1.67 6.90 -18.90
CA ASP A 205 1.64 7.24 -17.48
C ASP A 205 2.80 6.58 -16.70
N ILE A 206 3.22 5.35 -17.08
CA ILE A 206 4.45 4.74 -16.55
C ILE A 206 5.68 5.56 -16.97
N GLY A 207 5.77 6.01 -18.20
CA GLY A 207 6.86 6.88 -18.66
C GLY A 207 6.97 8.16 -17.82
N LYS A 208 5.84 8.81 -17.54
CA LYS A 208 5.78 9.99 -16.66
C LYS A 208 6.19 9.67 -15.22
N SER A 209 5.81 8.49 -14.71
CA SER A 209 6.22 8.02 -13.39
C SER A 209 7.73 7.84 -13.28
N ASN A 210 8.36 7.18 -14.26
CA ASN A 210 9.81 6.98 -14.31
C ASN A 210 10.55 8.33 -14.39
N LEU A 211 10.03 9.28 -15.18
CA LEU A 211 10.57 10.63 -15.24
C LEU A 211 10.46 11.36 -13.89
N ALA A 212 9.32 11.24 -13.20
CA ALA A 212 9.14 11.84 -11.89
C ALA A 212 10.14 11.26 -10.87
N GLU A 213 10.38 9.95 -10.87
CA GLU A 213 11.38 9.29 -10.03
C GLU A 213 12.80 9.81 -10.33
N TYR A 214 13.15 9.92 -11.60
CA TYR A 214 14.43 10.46 -12.03
C TYR A 214 14.65 11.93 -11.55
N VAL A 215 13.63 12.78 -11.70
CA VAL A 215 13.68 14.16 -11.22
C VAL A 215 13.81 14.25 -9.70
N MET A 216 13.09 13.39 -8.97
CA MET A 216 13.20 13.33 -7.52
C MET A 216 14.58 12.87 -7.06
N HIS A 217 15.18 11.88 -7.73
CA HIS A 217 16.56 11.46 -7.47
C HIS A 217 17.55 12.62 -7.65
N ARG A 218 17.48 13.33 -8.77
CA ARG A 218 18.32 14.51 -9.01
C ARG A 218 18.14 15.60 -7.96
N LYS A 219 16.90 15.86 -7.56
CA LYS A 219 16.62 16.80 -6.47
C LYS A 219 17.31 16.39 -5.18
N THR A 220 17.25 15.12 -4.81
CA THR A 220 17.93 14.61 -3.60
C THR A 220 19.43 14.84 -3.67
N ILE A 221 20.08 14.61 -4.82
CA ILE A 221 21.51 14.88 -5.02
C ILE A 221 21.81 16.37 -4.87
N LEU A 222 20.98 17.27 -5.43
CA LEU A 222 21.14 18.71 -5.26
C LEU A 222 20.93 19.15 -3.81
N ASP A 223 20.00 18.55 -3.08
CA ASP A 223 19.79 18.86 -1.66
C ASP A 223 21.02 18.42 -0.82
N ILE A 224 21.62 17.26 -1.13
CA ILE A 224 22.87 16.80 -0.52
C ILE A 224 24.01 17.75 -0.84
N LEU A 225 24.15 18.18 -2.10
CA LEU A 225 25.17 19.15 -2.52
C LEU A 225 25.00 20.48 -1.76
N ALA A 226 23.76 20.99 -1.69
CA ALA A 226 23.46 22.22 -0.98
C ALA A 226 23.82 22.16 0.51
N GLN A 227 23.66 21.01 1.16
CA GLN A 227 24.09 20.79 2.55
C GLN A 227 25.63 20.76 2.67
N ASN A 228 26.32 20.14 1.70
CA ASN A 228 27.79 20.07 1.72
C ASN A 228 28.46 21.42 1.42
N ILE A 229 27.78 22.34 0.72
CA ILE A 229 28.28 23.69 0.44
C ILE A 229 28.10 24.63 1.64
N ARG A 230 27.19 24.32 2.58
CA ARG A 230 27.00 25.14 3.79
C ARG A 230 28.22 25.09 4.69
N TYR A 231 28.46 26.19 5.42
CA TYR A 231 29.50 26.22 6.44
C TYR A 231 29.24 25.13 7.48
N LYS A 232 30.26 24.33 7.75
CA LYS A 232 30.22 23.33 8.80
C LYS A 232 30.23 23.96 10.18
N ASP A 233 30.88 25.13 10.30
CA ASP A 233 30.95 25.98 11.48
C ASP A 233 30.74 27.44 11.03
N GLN A 234 29.64 28.05 11.47
CA GLN A 234 29.28 29.43 11.10
C GLN A 234 30.24 30.45 11.69
N GLU A 235 30.80 30.20 12.91
CA GLU A 235 31.74 31.11 13.56
C GLU A 235 33.12 31.07 12.91
N GLN A 236 33.56 29.90 12.45
CA GLN A 236 34.87 29.72 11.82
C GLN A 236 34.84 29.72 10.31
N GLN A 237 33.66 29.84 9.69
CA GLN A 237 33.45 29.80 8.21
C GLN A 237 34.08 28.55 7.54
N LYS A 238 34.09 27.40 8.24
CA LYS A 238 34.63 26.16 7.68
C LYS A 238 33.60 25.43 6.81
N TYR A 239 33.99 25.19 5.59
CA TYR A 239 33.22 24.34 4.64
C TYR A 239 33.36 22.86 4.96
N ALA A 240 32.47 22.06 4.42
CA ALA A 240 32.65 20.62 4.34
C ALA A 240 33.90 20.31 3.49
N TYR A 241 34.49 19.13 3.70
CA TYR A 241 35.69 18.72 2.95
C TYR A 241 35.39 18.71 1.44
N GLU A 242 36.25 19.34 0.64
CA GLU A 242 36.25 19.32 -0.82
C GLU A 242 36.06 17.88 -1.37
N LYS A 243 36.70 16.92 -0.71
CA LYS A 243 36.55 15.50 -1.00
C LYS A 243 35.11 15.03 -1.04
N ASN A 244 34.22 15.51 -0.16
CA ASN A 244 32.82 15.08 -0.13
C ASN A 244 32.06 15.57 -1.36
N ILE A 245 32.33 16.82 -1.77
CA ILE A 245 31.74 17.40 -2.98
C ILE A 245 32.26 16.67 -4.20
N HIS A 246 33.56 16.43 -4.26
CA HIS A 246 34.20 15.74 -5.37
C HIS A 246 33.62 14.32 -5.53
N GLN A 247 33.55 13.55 -4.45
CA GLN A 247 32.99 12.20 -4.46
C GLN A 247 31.50 12.17 -4.83
N LEU A 248 30.75 13.22 -4.50
CA LEU A 248 29.34 13.32 -4.91
C LEU A 248 29.19 13.49 -6.43
N ILE A 249 30.10 14.25 -7.06
CA ILE A 249 30.07 14.52 -8.50
C ILE A 249 30.66 13.36 -9.28
N PHE A 250 31.87 12.93 -8.91
CA PHE A 250 32.58 11.82 -9.53
C PHE A 250 33.53 11.16 -8.53
N PRO A 251 33.60 9.83 -8.41
CA PRO A 251 34.47 9.13 -7.48
C PRO A 251 35.95 9.46 -7.68
N MET A 252 36.65 9.82 -6.60
CA MET A 252 38.07 10.16 -6.66
C MET A 252 38.91 8.95 -7.06
N THR A 253 39.99 9.20 -7.81
CA THR A 253 40.96 8.18 -8.28
C THR A 253 40.34 7.09 -9.15
N LYS A 254 39.22 7.38 -9.79
CA LYS A 254 38.53 6.48 -10.71
C LYS A 254 38.48 7.04 -12.12
N THR A 255 38.31 6.16 -13.09
CA THR A 255 38.05 6.51 -14.49
C THR A 255 36.61 6.14 -14.85
N SER A 256 36.13 6.66 -15.98
CA SER A 256 34.83 6.27 -16.53
C SER A 256 34.73 4.78 -16.90
N ASP A 257 35.84 4.11 -17.07
CA ASP A 257 35.89 2.66 -17.33
C ASP A 257 35.75 1.83 -16.03
N ASP A 258 36.04 2.46 -14.87
CA ASP A 258 35.97 1.81 -13.55
C ASP A 258 34.56 1.88 -12.91
N ILE A 259 33.69 2.79 -13.40
CA ILE A 259 32.40 3.08 -12.77
C ILE A 259 31.28 3.12 -13.79
N ASP A 260 30.09 2.68 -13.35
CA ASP A 260 28.90 2.76 -14.18
C ASP A 260 28.38 4.21 -14.29
N TYR A 261 27.72 4.52 -15.41
CA TYR A 261 27.06 5.79 -15.67
C TYR A 261 26.16 6.26 -14.51
N LEU A 262 25.51 5.36 -13.79
CA LEU A 262 24.65 5.67 -12.66
C LEU A 262 25.41 5.99 -11.36
N GLN A 263 26.73 5.80 -11.32
CA GLN A 263 27.56 5.99 -10.13
C GLN A 263 28.21 7.38 -10.06
N HIS A 264 27.95 8.26 -11.01
CA HIS A 264 28.42 9.64 -11.00
C HIS A 264 27.32 10.65 -11.23
N ASN A 265 27.59 11.92 -10.87
CA ASN A 265 26.64 13.03 -10.99
C ASN A 265 27.25 14.19 -11.78
N LEU A 266 27.98 13.89 -12.86
CA LEU A 266 28.62 14.89 -13.73
C LEU A 266 27.62 15.87 -14.36
N TRP A 267 26.37 15.48 -14.49
CA TRP A 267 25.27 16.34 -14.93
C TRP A 267 25.10 17.60 -14.06
N ILE A 268 25.61 17.60 -12.81
CA ILE A 268 25.61 18.78 -11.92
C ILE A 268 26.46 19.90 -12.51
N ILE A 269 27.54 19.54 -13.20
CA ILE A 269 28.46 20.49 -13.85
C ILE A 269 27.92 20.86 -15.24
N ASP A 270 27.71 19.86 -16.09
CA ASP A 270 27.12 19.97 -17.41
C ASP A 270 26.50 18.64 -17.82
N GLU A 271 25.26 18.68 -18.36
CA GLU A 271 24.58 17.49 -18.89
C GLU A 271 25.40 16.75 -19.95
N LYS A 272 26.20 17.49 -20.76
CA LYS A 272 27.04 16.91 -21.79
C LYS A 272 28.16 16.04 -21.23
N LEU A 273 28.60 16.30 -20.01
CA LEU A 273 29.63 15.48 -19.36
C LEU A 273 29.13 14.07 -19.02
N ALA A 274 27.82 13.85 -18.98
CA ALA A 274 27.26 12.51 -18.84
C ALA A 274 27.50 11.61 -20.06
N TYR A 275 27.85 12.19 -21.22
CA TYR A 275 28.09 11.48 -22.49
C TYR A 275 29.57 11.52 -22.92
N HIS A 276 30.50 11.60 -21.97
CA HIS A 276 31.93 11.60 -22.24
C HIS A 276 32.42 10.23 -22.73
N HIS A 277 33.46 10.21 -23.57
CA HIS A 277 34.11 8.96 -23.99
C HIS A 277 35.05 8.42 -22.92
N TYR A 278 35.81 9.29 -22.29
CA TYR A 278 36.73 8.95 -21.21
C TYR A 278 36.89 10.13 -20.25
N LEU A 279 36.87 9.85 -18.98
CA LEU A 279 37.09 10.81 -17.91
C LEU A 279 37.88 10.15 -16.79
N ALA A 280 38.86 10.84 -16.25
CA ALA A 280 39.61 10.37 -15.09
C ALA A 280 39.63 11.49 -14.03
N SER A 281 39.47 11.10 -12.76
CA SER A 281 39.39 12.01 -11.66
C SER A 281 40.56 11.83 -10.71
N ASP A 282 41.30 12.94 -10.43
CA ASP A 282 42.38 13.03 -9.46
C ASP A 282 43.47 11.95 -9.67
N MET A 283 43.81 11.68 -10.93
CA MET A 283 44.85 10.73 -11.34
C MET A 283 46.03 11.45 -11.96
N LYS A 284 47.23 10.93 -11.69
CA LYS A 284 48.45 11.42 -12.40
C LYS A 284 48.41 11.01 -13.87
N ILE A 285 48.72 11.92 -14.77
CA ILE A 285 48.72 11.71 -16.23
C ILE A 285 49.46 10.43 -16.65
N LYS A 286 50.56 10.11 -15.98
CA LYS A 286 51.32 8.86 -16.19
C LYS A 286 50.58 7.56 -15.87
N LYS A 287 49.39 7.63 -15.25
CA LYS A 287 48.56 6.45 -14.96
C LYS A 287 47.33 6.37 -15.87
N MET A 288 47.20 7.33 -16.81
CA MET A 288 46.12 7.41 -17.78
C MET A 288 46.50 6.82 -19.14
N GLU A 289 47.79 6.49 -19.32
CA GLU A 289 48.31 5.70 -20.46
C GLU A 289 48.24 4.21 -20.13
#